data_ef2d70ad74bdfb47a6a5da7aab2762d7
#
_entry.id   ef2d70ad74bdfb47a6a5da7aab2762d7
#
_cell.length_a   1.000
_cell.length_b   1.000
_cell.length_c   1.000
_cell.angle_alpha   90.00
_cell.angle_beta   90.00
_cell.angle_gamma   90.00
#
_symmetry.space_group_name_H-M   'P 1'
#
loop_
_entity.id
_entity.type
_entity.pdbx_description
1 polymer ?
#
loop_
_entity_poly.entity_id
_entity_poly.type
_entity_poly.pdbx_seq_one_letter_code
_entity_poly.pdbx_strand_id
1 'polypeptide(L)'
;MSTRYTKEFKERAVRLLADSRENYSSETQALVGVAGDLGVSTESLRRWRTRADDQGAAGPQESVELKRLRKEVVELRRANEILSSASAFFASKARPDTALMIAYVDAYRARFGVGPIRRTLKASLDCGFITARAYWQAKRRASSMMRARHETLARDIHMIHAHRFQAVYGYRKMFAQLQRQGWQGIGRDQVLHVMRELGIRGVRRGGIPVTTRPAGSTGGREDLVNRAFTADAPGRLHVADITYVRLANGSFAYVAFVTDAYARRIVGWAVSASQRTRELPLVALDQSISWTARHGDTQGLIHHSDHGTQYISTIYGTRLNEHGILASTGSVGDSYDNALAETVNGAYKSELIKRCKPFDSVQALEQATFQWVSWWNQERLHEHLGYQTPAEVEARYYQSQVTPVTQ
;
A
#
# COMPACT_ATOMS: atom_id res chain seq x y z
N MET A 1 47.83 36.35 39.36
CA MET A 1 47.14 37.63 39.55
C MET A 1 47.08 37.92 41.05
N SER A 2 47.80 38.90 41.51
CA SER A 2 47.85 39.33 42.93
C SER A 2 46.43 39.71 43.37
N THR A 3 45.90 39.04 44.37
CA THR A 3 44.61 39.41 44.94
C THR A 3 44.80 40.73 45.76
N ARG A 4 44.27 41.82 45.27
CA ARG A 4 44.34 43.20 45.77
C ARG A 4 43.95 43.35 47.26
N TYR A 5 43.30 42.30 47.87
CA TYR A 5 42.83 42.23 49.23
C TYR A 5 43.05 40.88 49.84
N THR A 6 43.60 40.77 51.06
CA THR A 6 43.85 39.52 51.79
C THR A 6 42.51 38.87 52.23
N LYS A 7 42.54 37.59 52.58
CA LYS A 7 41.38 36.84 53.10
C LYS A 7 40.88 37.50 54.40
N GLU A 8 41.79 37.81 55.29
CA GLU A 8 41.52 38.44 56.60
C GLU A 8 40.84 39.81 56.43
N PHE A 9 41.30 40.60 55.46
CA PHE A 9 40.68 41.91 55.17
C PHE A 9 39.26 41.79 54.68
N LYS A 10 38.97 40.79 53.84
CA LYS A 10 37.61 40.51 53.34
C LYS A 10 36.66 40.05 54.43
N GLU A 11 37.12 39.17 55.32
CA GLU A 11 36.34 38.69 56.46
C GLU A 11 36.06 39.84 57.47
N ARG A 12 37.05 40.72 57.75
CA ARG A 12 36.88 41.92 58.55
C ARG A 12 35.90 42.89 57.94
N ALA A 13 35.94 43.12 56.63
CA ALA A 13 35.03 44.02 55.93
C ALA A 13 33.58 43.58 55.97
N VAL A 14 33.32 42.22 55.84
CA VAL A 14 31.98 41.64 55.97
C VAL A 14 31.48 41.74 57.41
N ARG A 15 32.32 41.50 58.40
CA ARG A 15 31.97 41.69 59.82
C ARG A 15 31.60 43.11 60.16
N LEU A 16 32.43 44.11 59.75
CA LEU A 16 32.14 45.52 59.91
C LEU A 16 30.83 45.94 59.27
N LEU A 17 30.51 45.39 58.10
CA LEU A 17 29.21 45.60 57.43
C LEU A 17 28.04 45.06 58.27
N ALA A 18 28.17 43.88 58.87
CA ALA A 18 27.15 43.30 59.75
C ALA A 18 26.96 44.15 61.02
N ASP A 19 28.07 44.51 61.66
CA ASP A 19 28.05 45.25 62.95
C ASP A 19 27.57 46.74 62.76
N SER A 20 27.80 47.35 61.57
CA SER A 20 27.39 48.70 61.28
C SER A 20 25.96 48.80 60.72
N ARG A 21 25.24 47.70 60.51
CA ARG A 21 23.93 47.71 59.88
C ARG A 21 22.87 48.54 60.61
N GLU A 22 22.90 48.55 61.91
CA GLU A 22 21.97 49.36 62.75
C GLU A 22 22.14 50.84 62.62
N ASN A 23 23.30 51.31 62.16
CA ASN A 23 23.63 52.73 62.00
C ASN A 23 23.14 53.32 60.68
N TYR A 24 22.53 52.55 59.80
CA TYR A 24 22.08 52.98 58.47
C TYR A 24 20.60 52.69 58.23
N SER A 25 19.92 53.62 57.58
CA SER A 25 18.47 53.46 57.31
C SER A 25 18.11 52.40 56.26
N SER A 26 19.09 51.90 55.51
CA SER A 26 18.90 50.82 54.55
C SER A 26 20.18 49.98 54.35
N GLU A 27 20.04 48.75 53.95
CA GLU A 27 21.13 47.85 53.63
C GLU A 27 22.01 48.35 52.48
N THR A 28 21.43 49.03 51.53
CA THR A 28 22.18 49.68 50.43
C THR A 28 23.02 50.81 50.90
N GLN A 29 22.52 51.61 51.86
CA GLN A 29 23.31 52.74 52.45
C GLN A 29 24.43 52.19 53.38
N ALA A 30 24.20 51.14 54.10
CA ALA A 30 25.25 50.44 54.89
C ALA A 30 26.37 49.92 53.96
N LEU A 31 26.01 49.29 52.86
CA LEU A 31 26.99 48.85 51.84
C LEU A 31 27.82 50.03 51.28
N VAL A 32 27.18 51.15 50.93
CA VAL A 32 27.85 52.32 50.38
C VAL A 32 28.75 53.00 51.44
N GLY A 33 28.28 53.19 52.67
CA GLY A 33 29.03 53.79 53.75
C GLY A 33 30.27 52.98 54.09
N VAL A 34 30.10 51.70 54.46
CA VAL A 34 31.21 50.80 54.86
C VAL A 34 32.20 50.60 53.70
N ALA A 35 31.75 50.53 52.46
CA ALA A 35 32.64 50.44 51.31
C ALA A 35 33.46 51.66 51.12
N GLY A 36 32.89 52.89 51.34
CA GLY A 36 33.57 54.14 51.34
C GLY A 36 34.66 54.26 52.41
N ASP A 37 34.32 53.89 53.64
CA ASP A 37 35.24 53.91 54.80
C ASP A 37 36.45 52.97 54.63
N LEU A 38 36.22 51.84 53.97
CA LEU A 38 37.24 50.78 53.68
C LEU A 38 38.01 51.05 52.38
N GLY A 39 37.63 51.96 51.56
CA GLY A 39 38.27 52.29 50.26
C GLY A 39 38.04 51.11 49.23
N VAL A 40 36.93 50.37 49.36
CA VAL A 40 36.58 49.27 48.45
C VAL A 40 35.33 49.58 47.62
N SER A 41 35.17 48.94 46.48
CA SER A 41 33.92 49.10 45.72
C SER A 41 32.77 48.44 46.43
N THR A 42 31.57 49.01 46.41
CA THR A 42 30.31 48.43 46.95
C THR A 42 30.05 47.09 46.40
N GLU A 43 30.36 46.84 45.13
CA GLU A 43 30.19 45.56 44.43
C GLU A 43 31.15 44.47 44.98
N SER A 44 32.39 44.87 45.33
CA SER A 44 33.35 43.96 45.97
C SER A 44 32.89 43.55 47.36
N LEU A 45 32.41 44.48 48.19
CA LEU A 45 31.90 44.20 49.52
C LEU A 45 30.62 43.36 49.47
N ARG A 46 29.71 43.63 48.52
CA ARG A 46 28.52 42.80 48.28
C ARG A 46 28.90 41.37 47.90
N ARG A 47 29.85 41.19 47.01
CA ARG A 47 30.36 39.85 46.62
C ARG A 47 31.02 39.09 47.79
N TRP A 48 31.73 39.80 48.63
CA TRP A 48 32.35 39.15 49.83
C TRP A 48 31.30 38.72 50.85
N ARG A 49 30.26 39.53 51.04
CA ARG A 49 29.12 39.16 51.93
C ARG A 49 28.40 37.96 51.40
N THR A 50 27.97 37.93 50.12
CA THR A 50 27.28 36.80 49.51
C THR A 50 28.10 35.52 49.67
N ARG A 51 29.43 35.60 49.49
CA ARG A 51 30.31 34.43 49.74
C ARG A 51 30.41 34.01 51.18
N ALA A 52 30.35 34.92 52.11
CA ALA A 52 30.36 34.60 53.56
C ALA A 52 29.03 33.98 54.00
N ASP A 53 27.90 34.51 53.47
CA ASP A 53 26.57 33.97 53.70
C ASP A 53 26.44 32.54 53.12
N ASP A 54 26.96 32.31 51.89
CA ASP A 54 27.03 31.00 51.26
C ASP A 54 27.93 29.99 52.04
N GLN A 55 28.94 30.47 52.76
CA GLN A 55 29.85 29.64 53.59
C GLN A 55 29.35 29.44 55.01
N GLY A 56 28.50 30.33 55.53
CA GLY A 56 27.92 30.22 56.86
C GLY A 56 26.66 29.33 56.96
N ALA A 57 25.97 29.16 55.83
CA ALA A 57 24.71 28.38 55.80
C ALA A 57 24.90 26.85 55.61
N ALA A 58 26.06 26.42 55.12
CA ALA A 58 26.42 25.00 55.02
C ALA A 58 27.94 24.87 54.93
N GLY A 59 28.52 23.88 55.61
CA GLY A 59 29.98 23.60 55.53
C GLY A 59 30.40 23.40 54.06
N PRO A 60 31.67 23.62 53.68
CA PRO A 60 32.15 23.54 52.31
C PRO A 60 31.82 22.22 51.59
N GLN A 61 31.72 21.14 52.34
CA GLN A 61 31.33 19.80 51.83
C GLN A 61 29.85 19.72 51.55
N GLU A 62 28.97 20.31 52.36
CA GLU A 62 27.50 20.26 52.22
C GLU A 62 27.06 21.13 51.00
N SER A 63 27.71 22.21 50.66
CA SER A 63 27.45 23.03 49.51
C SER A 63 27.86 22.34 48.20
N VAL A 64 28.92 21.55 48.18
CA VAL A 64 29.37 20.73 47.03
C VAL A 64 28.40 19.58 46.77
N GLU A 65 27.97 18.90 47.85
CA GLU A 65 27.01 17.80 47.76
C GLU A 65 25.63 18.28 47.28
N LEU A 66 25.13 19.41 47.80
CA LEU A 66 23.90 20.04 47.31
C LEU A 66 23.96 20.41 45.85
N LYS A 67 25.06 20.89 45.36
CA LYS A 67 25.25 21.16 43.92
C LYS A 67 25.28 19.89 43.10
N ARG A 68 25.88 18.82 43.60
CA ARG A 68 25.91 17.51 42.96
C ARG A 68 24.49 16.94 42.90
N LEU A 69 23.76 16.95 44.01
CA LEU A 69 22.39 16.42 44.09
C LEU A 69 21.42 17.21 43.20
N ARG A 70 21.52 18.51 43.12
CA ARG A 70 20.72 19.33 42.23
C ARG A 70 20.98 18.96 40.76
N LYS A 71 22.24 18.74 40.36
CA LYS A 71 22.58 18.26 39.01
C LYS A 71 21.97 16.88 38.73
N GLU A 72 22.08 15.98 39.69
CA GLU A 72 21.54 14.63 39.56
C GLU A 72 20.02 14.65 39.42
N VAL A 73 19.30 15.44 40.20
CA VAL A 73 17.85 15.62 40.09
C VAL A 73 17.45 16.15 38.71
N VAL A 74 18.20 17.12 38.16
CA VAL A 74 17.92 17.65 36.80
C VAL A 74 18.16 16.58 35.73
N GLU A 75 19.23 15.79 35.87
CA GLU A 75 19.51 14.69 34.91
C GLU A 75 18.48 13.56 35.02
N LEU A 76 18.04 13.20 36.19
CA LEU A 76 17.00 12.17 36.43
C LEU A 76 15.64 12.63 35.90
N ARG A 77 15.24 13.87 36.12
CA ARG A 77 14.01 14.44 35.55
C ARG A 77 14.04 14.39 34.02
N ARG A 78 15.17 14.80 33.45
CA ARG A 78 15.37 14.75 31.99
C ARG A 78 15.31 13.32 31.45
N ALA A 79 15.93 12.36 32.13
CA ALA A 79 15.88 10.96 31.76
C ALA A 79 14.44 10.41 31.84
N ASN A 80 13.67 10.75 32.87
CA ASN A 80 12.27 10.37 33.00
C ASN A 80 11.39 10.94 31.86
N GLU A 81 11.58 12.18 31.46
CA GLU A 81 10.87 12.77 30.34
C GLU A 81 11.21 12.09 29.01
N ILE A 82 12.51 11.73 28.81
CA ILE A 82 12.93 10.95 27.63
C ILE A 82 12.27 9.58 27.62
N LEU A 83 12.24 8.86 28.76
CA LEU A 83 11.63 7.55 28.87
C LEU A 83 10.12 7.58 28.63
N SER A 84 9.41 8.55 29.22
CA SER A 84 7.98 8.73 29.00
C SER A 84 7.64 9.03 27.53
N SER A 85 8.39 9.93 26.90
CA SER A 85 8.19 10.26 25.48
C SER A 85 8.56 9.09 24.57
N ALA A 86 9.60 8.34 24.89
CA ALA A 86 10.01 7.14 24.15
C ALA A 86 8.99 6.02 24.29
N SER A 87 8.45 5.80 25.48
CA SER A 87 7.40 4.80 25.72
C SER A 87 6.15 5.09 24.88
N ALA A 88 5.72 6.36 24.82
CA ALA A 88 4.61 6.77 23.96
C ALA A 88 4.93 6.62 22.47
N PHE A 89 6.15 6.98 22.05
CA PHE A 89 6.57 6.94 20.64
C PHE A 89 6.75 5.52 20.11
N PHE A 90 7.25 4.61 20.93
CA PHE A 90 7.49 3.21 20.58
C PHE A 90 6.33 2.29 20.93
N ALA A 91 5.23 2.79 21.45
CA ALA A 91 4.11 2.20 22.20
C ALA A 91 3.68 0.75 21.89
N SER A 92 4.10 0.14 20.80
CA SER A 92 3.77 -1.26 20.46
C SER A 92 4.98 -2.10 20.02
N LYS A 93 6.20 -1.56 20.06
CA LYS A 93 7.39 -2.26 19.58
C LYS A 93 8.42 -2.40 20.68
N ALA A 94 8.46 -3.57 21.29
CA ALA A 94 9.50 -3.95 22.28
C ALA A 94 10.93 -3.85 21.70
N ARG A 95 11.07 -3.94 20.38
CA ARG A 95 12.34 -3.75 19.65
C ARG A 95 12.11 -2.78 18.47
N PRO A 96 12.29 -1.45 18.69
CA PRO A 96 12.20 -0.49 17.60
C PRO A 96 13.33 -0.71 16.59
N ASP A 97 13.01 -0.61 15.32
CA ASP A 97 14.01 -0.65 14.23
C ASP A 97 14.84 0.65 14.17
N THR A 98 15.96 0.61 13.45
CA THR A 98 16.88 1.75 13.34
C THR A 98 16.21 3.00 12.77
N ALA A 99 15.26 2.85 11.84
CA ALA A 99 14.56 3.97 11.23
C ALA A 99 13.65 4.68 12.25
N LEU A 100 12.96 3.91 13.09
CA LEU A 100 12.10 4.43 14.15
C LEU A 100 12.92 5.10 15.25
N MET A 101 14.12 4.55 15.59
CA MET A 101 15.05 5.18 16.53
C MET A 101 15.56 6.54 16.01
N ILE A 102 15.88 6.63 14.70
CA ILE A 102 16.27 7.88 14.06
C ILE A 102 15.12 8.90 14.10
N ALA A 103 13.90 8.48 13.75
CA ALA A 103 12.73 9.33 13.78
C ALA A 103 12.45 9.91 15.19
N TYR A 104 12.62 9.08 16.22
CA TYR A 104 12.51 9.55 17.60
C TYR A 104 13.56 10.61 17.94
N VAL A 105 14.83 10.38 17.59
CA VAL A 105 15.89 11.37 17.80
C VAL A 105 15.58 12.66 17.04
N ASP A 106 15.09 12.59 15.80
CA ASP A 106 14.73 13.79 15.01
C ASP A 106 13.61 14.60 15.66
N ALA A 107 12.59 13.94 16.20
CA ALA A 107 11.46 14.60 16.86
C ALA A 107 11.86 15.31 18.16
N TYR A 108 12.79 14.74 18.92
CA TYR A 108 13.09 15.19 20.29
C TYR A 108 14.48 15.81 20.48
N ARG A 109 15.36 15.83 19.47
CA ARG A 109 16.73 16.37 19.58
C ARG A 109 16.79 17.84 19.95
N ALA A 110 15.82 18.65 19.53
CA ALA A 110 15.75 20.06 19.87
C ALA A 110 15.50 20.27 21.37
N ARG A 111 14.68 19.40 21.99
CA ARG A 111 14.31 19.46 23.40
C ARG A 111 15.38 18.85 24.31
N PHE A 112 15.86 17.65 23.99
CA PHE A 112 16.72 16.87 24.88
C PHE A 112 18.18 16.79 24.45
N GLY A 113 18.46 16.98 23.16
CA GLY A 113 19.76 16.72 22.53
C GLY A 113 20.02 15.23 22.26
N VAL A 114 20.83 14.95 21.23
CA VAL A 114 21.16 13.56 20.79
C VAL A 114 21.89 12.77 21.87
N GLY A 115 22.82 13.41 22.60
CA GLY A 115 23.63 12.76 23.63
C GLY A 115 22.81 12.17 24.79
N PRO A 116 22.00 12.99 25.49
CA PRO A 116 21.11 12.53 26.55
C PRO A 116 20.12 11.45 26.11
N ILE A 117 19.40 11.65 24.99
CA ILE A 117 18.49 10.65 24.43
C ILE A 117 19.19 9.30 24.30
N ARG A 118 20.36 9.28 23.69
CA ARG A 118 21.12 8.05 23.47
C ARG A 118 21.55 7.37 24.78
N ARG A 119 22.07 8.16 25.74
CA ARG A 119 22.52 7.59 27.02
C ARG A 119 21.36 6.94 27.78
N THR A 120 20.24 7.63 27.88
CA THR A 120 19.05 7.14 28.57
C THR A 120 18.49 5.89 27.92
N LEU A 121 18.24 5.93 26.60
CA LEU A 121 17.60 4.80 25.90
C LEU A 121 18.52 3.60 25.69
N LYS A 122 19.85 3.82 25.58
CA LYS A 122 20.80 2.69 25.57
C LYS A 122 20.79 1.90 26.88
N ALA A 123 20.58 2.56 27.99
CA ALA A 123 20.53 1.92 29.30
C ALA A 123 19.19 1.22 29.59
N SER A 124 18.10 1.65 28.89
CA SER A 124 16.73 1.21 29.19
C SER A 124 16.14 0.23 28.18
N LEU A 125 16.73 0.10 26.99
CA LEU A 125 16.27 -0.83 25.96
C LEU A 125 17.19 -2.05 25.89
N ASP A 126 16.65 -3.25 26.11
CA ASP A 126 17.40 -4.53 26.03
C ASP A 126 18.02 -4.75 24.64
N CYS A 127 17.38 -4.23 23.58
CA CYS A 127 17.92 -4.28 22.22
C CYS A 127 19.02 -3.25 21.95
N GLY A 128 19.33 -2.37 22.93
CA GLY A 128 20.22 -1.23 22.76
C GLY A 128 19.61 -0.08 21.95
N PHE A 129 20.39 0.97 21.74
CA PHE A 129 19.98 2.15 20.98
C PHE A 129 21.09 2.60 20.02
N ILE A 130 20.74 3.27 18.93
CA ILE A 130 21.70 3.73 17.90
C ILE A 130 22.80 4.58 18.50
N THR A 131 24.02 4.47 17.95
CA THR A 131 25.15 5.34 18.35
C THR A 131 25.00 6.74 17.72
N ALA A 132 25.61 7.74 18.37
CA ALA A 132 25.64 9.10 17.80
C ALA A 132 26.28 9.12 16.40
N ARG A 133 27.34 8.32 16.19
CA ARG A 133 27.97 8.16 14.87
C ARG A 133 26.99 7.58 13.85
N ALA A 134 26.27 6.51 14.19
CA ALA A 134 25.29 5.89 13.29
C ALA A 134 24.14 6.87 12.95
N TYR A 135 23.66 7.64 13.92
CA TYR A 135 22.66 8.68 13.71
C TYR A 135 23.15 9.74 12.70
N TRP A 136 24.31 10.34 12.95
CA TRP A 136 24.85 11.38 12.08
C TRP A 136 25.27 10.85 10.71
N GLN A 137 25.75 9.61 10.64
CA GLN A 137 26.04 8.93 9.39
C GLN A 137 24.76 8.68 8.57
N ALA A 138 23.66 8.27 9.22
CA ALA A 138 22.36 8.12 8.56
C ALA A 138 21.84 9.48 8.02
N LYS A 139 22.03 10.57 8.79
CA LYS A 139 21.64 11.92 8.34
C LYS A 139 22.50 12.46 7.19
N ARG A 140 23.76 12.05 7.11
CA ARG A 140 24.70 12.47 6.04
C ARG A 140 24.64 11.56 4.81
N ARG A 141 24.14 10.33 4.94
CA ARG A 141 23.95 9.46 3.77
C ARG A 141 22.92 10.09 2.87
N ALA A 142 23.36 10.58 1.72
CA ALA A 142 22.52 10.63 0.55
C ALA A 142 21.88 9.23 0.40
N SER A 143 20.61 9.19 0.09
CA SER A 143 19.84 7.96 -0.14
C SER A 143 20.72 6.98 -0.93
N SER A 144 21.00 5.81 -0.35
CA SER A 144 21.83 4.82 -1.07
C SER A 144 21.14 4.50 -2.39
N MET A 145 21.87 4.16 -3.44
CA MET A 145 21.26 3.78 -4.73
C MET A 145 20.19 2.69 -4.56
N MET A 146 20.39 1.77 -3.62
CA MET A 146 19.38 0.77 -3.25
C MET A 146 18.11 1.40 -2.69
N ARG A 147 18.23 2.40 -1.82
CA ARG A 147 17.07 3.10 -1.25
C ARG A 147 16.33 3.92 -2.32
N ALA A 148 17.06 4.64 -3.15
CA ALA A 148 16.46 5.39 -4.27
C ALA A 148 15.73 4.44 -5.23
N ARG A 149 16.33 3.27 -5.54
CA ARG A 149 15.69 2.24 -6.36
C ARG A 149 14.44 1.67 -5.69
N HIS A 150 14.46 1.43 -4.37
CA HIS A 150 13.30 0.96 -3.61
C HIS A 150 12.16 2.00 -3.60
N GLU A 151 12.48 3.27 -3.39
CA GLU A 151 11.51 4.38 -3.43
C GLU A 151 10.88 4.53 -4.82
N THR A 152 11.66 4.37 -5.89
CA THR A 152 11.14 4.36 -7.26
C THR A 152 10.23 3.15 -7.50
N LEU A 153 10.64 1.95 -7.07
CA LEU A 153 9.81 0.74 -7.18
C LEU A 153 8.48 0.91 -6.42
N ALA A 154 8.52 1.46 -5.22
CA ALA A 154 7.31 1.72 -4.42
C ALA A 154 6.37 2.71 -5.12
N ARG A 155 6.91 3.74 -5.75
CA ARG A 155 6.13 4.72 -6.54
C ARG A 155 5.47 4.06 -7.74
N ASP A 156 6.20 3.25 -8.51
CA ASP A 156 5.67 2.60 -9.71
C ASP A 156 4.60 1.56 -9.35
N ILE A 157 4.80 0.79 -8.27
CA ILE A 157 3.77 -0.11 -7.73
C ILE A 157 2.51 0.68 -7.34
N HIS A 158 2.68 1.83 -6.68
CA HIS A 158 1.55 2.69 -6.30
C HIS A 158 0.83 3.23 -7.53
N MET A 159 1.55 3.67 -8.56
CA MET A 159 0.99 4.15 -9.83
C MET A 159 0.18 3.06 -10.55
N ILE A 160 0.71 1.85 -10.66
CA ILE A 160 -0.01 0.70 -11.24
C ILE A 160 -1.28 0.41 -10.42
N HIS A 161 -1.18 0.40 -9.09
CA HIS A 161 -2.32 0.12 -8.21
C HIS A 161 -3.37 1.25 -8.23
N ALA A 162 -2.98 2.49 -8.50
CA ALA A 162 -3.90 3.62 -8.65
C ALA A 162 -4.74 3.54 -9.94
N HIS A 163 -4.30 2.76 -10.94
CA HIS A 163 -5.06 2.56 -12.16
C HIS A 163 -6.34 1.76 -11.88
N ARG A 164 -7.48 2.23 -12.42
CA ARG A 164 -8.84 1.72 -12.14
C ARG A 164 -8.95 0.19 -12.16
N PHE A 165 -8.39 -0.45 -13.17
CA PHE A 165 -8.50 -1.89 -13.36
C PHE A 165 -7.26 -2.66 -12.88
N GLN A 166 -6.06 -2.07 -12.89
CA GLN A 166 -4.85 -2.74 -12.43
C GLN A 166 -4.76 -2.84 -10.90
N ALA A 167 -5.57 -2.06 -10.18
CA ALA A 167 -5.70 -2.15 -8.73
C ALA A 167 -6.08 -3.55 -8.20
N VAL A 168 -6.52 -4.45 -9.06
CA VAL A 168 -6.83 -5.85 -8.73
C VAL A 168 -5.59 -6.76 -8.72
N TYR A 169 -4.46 -6.29 -9.23
CA TYR A 169 -3.27 -7.12 -9.42
C TYR A 169 -2.68 -7.56 -8.07
N GLY A 170 -2.55 -8.88 -7.90
CA GLY A 170 -1.69 -9.47 -6.88
C GLY A 170 -0.21 -9.38 -7.30
N TYR A 171 0.70 -9.73 -6.38
CA TYR A 171 2.13 -9.56 -6.57
C TYR A 171 2.70 -10.22 -7.85
N ARG A 172 2.13 -11.34 -8.32
CA ARG A 172 2.58 -12.00 -9.54
C ARG A 172 2.31 -11.17 -10.79
N LYS A 173 1.09 -10.64 -10.92
CA LYS A 173 0.73 -9.75 -12.03
C LYS A 173 1.43 -8.39 -11.90
N MET A 174 1.57 -7.87 -10.68
CA MET A 174 2.34 -6.65 -10.41
C MET A 174 3.79 -6.79 -10.86
N PHE A 175 4.42 -7.91 -10.54
CA PHE A 175 5.78 -8.23 -10.98
C PHE A 175 5.88 -8.29 -12.51
N ALA A 176 4.95 -9.01 -13.17
CA ALA A 176 4.91 -9.08 -14.63
C ALA A 176 4.71 -7.70 -15.28
N GLN A 177 3.84 -6.86 -14.71
CA GLN A 177 3.60 -5.49 -15.18
C GLN A 177 4.84 -4.62 -15.05
N LEU A 178 5.56 -4.72 -13.92
CA LEU A 178 6.82 -3.98 -13.72
C LEU A 178 7.89 -4.41 -14.72
N GLN A 179 8.01 -5.72 -14.99
CA GLN A 179 8.95 -6.20 -16.03
C GLN A 179 8.63 -5.62 -17.41
N ARG A 180 7.34 -5.52 -17.77
CA ARG A 180 6.88 -4.89 -19.02
C ARG A 180 7.20 -3.39 -19.07
N GLN A 181 7.26 -2.72 -17.92
CA GLN A 181 7.68 -1.31 -17.79
C GLN A 181 9.20 -1.14 -17.75
N GLY A 182 9.98 -2.21 -17.96
CA GLY A 182 11.45 -2.14 -18.03
C GLY A 182 12.19 -2.40 -16.72
N TRP A 183 11.48 -2.80 -15.65
CA TRP A 183 12.16 -3.17 -14.41
C TRP A 183 12.94 -4.48 -14.56
N GLN A 184 14.27 -4.37 -14.60
CA GLN A 184 15.19 -5.53 -14.65
C GLN A 184 15.80 -5.78 -13.27
N GLY A 185 16.15 -7.06 -13.00
CA GLY A 185 16.85 -7.45 -11.76
C GLY A 185 16.05 -7.21 -10.50
N ILE A 186 14.70 -7.25 -10.56
CA ILE A 186 13.81 -7.33 -9.41
C ILE A 186 13.32 -8.76 -9.22
N GLY A 187 13.10 -9.16 -7.96
CA GLY A 187 12.51 -10.46 -7.62
C GLY A 187 11.03 -10.35 -7.27
N ARG A 188 10.27 -11.45 -7.45
CA ARG A 188 8.86 -11.52 -7.04
C ARG A 188 8.65 -11.24 -5.55
N ASP A 189 9.57 -11.72 -4.70
CA ASP A 189 9.51 -11.52 -3.25
C ASP A 189 9.79 -10.06 -2.87
N GLN A 190 10.65 -9.37 -3.60
CA GLN A 190 10.88 -7.94 -3.43
C GLN A 190 9.59 -7.14 -3.74
N VAL A 191 8.90 -7.45 -4.83
CA VAL A 191 7.61 -6.82 -5.17
C VAL A 191 6.58 -7.10 -4.10
N LEU A 192 6.48 -8.35 -3.63
CA LEU A 192 5.57 -8.72 -2.54
C LEU A 192 5.87 -7.96 -1.24
N HIS A 193 7.16 -7.78 -0.91
CA HIS A 193 7.59 -7.03 0.27
C HIS A 193 7.15 -5.57 0.19
N VAL A 194 7.46 -4.89 -0.94
CA VAL A 194 7.07 -3.50 -1.16
C VAL A 194 5.55 -3.32 -1.17
N MET A 195 4.80 -4.24 -1.81
CA MET A 195 3.34 -4.20 -1.76
C MET A 195 2.79 -4.31 -0.33
N ARG A 196 3.42 -5.13 0.53
CA ARG A 196 3.05 -5.24 1.96
C ARG A 196 3.35 -3.96 2.73
N GLU A 197 4.49 -3.33 2.48
CA GLU A 197 4.85 -2.03 3.08
C GLU A 197 3.84 -0.95 2.71
N LEU A 198 3.38 -0.93 1.45
CA LEU A 198 2.37 0.00 0.94
C LEU A 198 0.93 -0.37 1.36
N GLY A 199 0.71 -1.51 2.04
CA GLY A 199 -0.62 -2.01 2.35
C GLY A 199 -1.43 -2.48 1.14
N ILE A 200 -0.78 -2.70 -0.01
CA ILE A 200 -1.40 -3.09 -1.28
C ILE A 200 -1.59 -4.60 -1.34
N ARG A 201 -2.80 -5.03 -1.69
CA ARG A 201 -3.13 -6.44 -1.88
C ARG A 201 -3.98 -6.63 -3.13
N GLY A 202 -3.70 -7.69 -3.88
CA GLY A 202 -4.55 -8.11 -5.00
C GLY A 202 -5.92 -8.60 -4.53
N VAL A 203 -6.88 -8.52 -5.41
CA VAL A 203 -8.24 -9.01 -5.14
C VAL A 203 -8.23 -10.55 -5.11
N ARG A 204 -8.75 -11.12 -4.03
CA ARG A 204 -9.02 -12.56 -3.94
C ARG A 204 -10.43 -12.84 -4.45
N ARG A 205 -10.58 -13.86 -5.29
CA ARG A 205 -11.91 -14.36 -5.64
C ARG A 205 -12.55 -14.92 -4.36
N GLY A 206 -13.71 -14.40 -3.99
CA GLY A 206 -14.53 -14.99 -2.92
C GLY A 206 -15.12 -16.31 -3.39
N GLY A 207 -15.59 -17.16 -2.45
CA GLY A 207 -16.38 -18.35 -2.78
C GLY A 207 -17.59 -17.96 -3.64
N ILE A 208 -17.89 -18.75 -4.67
CA ILE A 208 -19.03 -18.55 -5.55
C ILE A 208 -20.23 -19.17 -4.84
N PRO A 209 -21.30 -18.42 -4.51
CA PRO A 209 -22.55 -19.04 -4.08
C PRO A 209 -23.09 -19.92 -5.23
N VAL A 210 -23.39 -21.16 -4.96
CA VAL A 210 -24.10 -22.03 -5.92
C VAL A 210 -25.51 -21.49 -6.07
N THR A 211 -25.81 -20.88 -7.21
CA THR A 211 -27.10 -20.23 -7.49
C THR A 211 -27.97 -20.97 -8.51
N THR A 212 -27.43 -22.01 -9.14
CA THR A 212 -28.15 -22.78 -10.17
C THR A 212 -28.67 -24.09 -9.58
N ARG A 213 -29.98 -24.32 -9.68
CA ARG A 213 -30.58 -25.65 -9.45
C ARG A 213 -30.59 -26.40 -10.79
N PRO A 214 -30.17 -27.67 -10.84
CA PRO A 214 -30.25 -28.46 -12.05
C PRO A 214 -31.70 -28.56 -12.54
N ALA A 215 -31.97 -28.16 -13.77
CA ALA A 215 -33.23 -28.48 -14.43
C ALA A 215 -33.13 -29.91 -15.00
N GLY A 216 -34.17 -30.73 -14.85
CA GLY A 216 -34.19 -32.09 -15.35
C GLY A 216 -33.94 -32.14 -16.86
N SER A 217 -33.14 -33.10 -17.31
CA SER A 217 -32.71 -33.28 -18.70
C SER A 217 -33.85 -33.77 -19.59
N THR A 218 -34.12 -33.05 -20.67
CA THR A 218 -34.79 -33.60 -21.84
C THR A 218 -34.14 -33.05 -23.09
N GLY A 219 -33.38 -33.89 -23.84
CA GLY A 219 -32.87 -33.60 -25.17
C GLY A 219 -31.80 -32.54 -25.26
N GLY A 220 -30.56 -32.83 -24.86
CA GLY A 220 -29.41 -31.90 -24.95
C GLY A 220 -28.65 -32.05 -26.26
N ARG A 221 -28.02 -30.96 -26.68
CA ARG A 221 -26.94 -30.97 -27.68
C ARG A 221 -25.76 -31.77 -27.11
N GLU A 222 -24.97 -32.38 -27.97
CA GLU A 222 -23.80 -33.16 -27.60
C GLU A 222 -22.71 -32.27 -27.01
N ASP A 223 -21.97 -32.75 -26.01
CA ASP A 223 -20.77 -32.05 -25.51
C ASP A 223 -19.58 -32.37 -26.41
N LEU A 224 -19.23 -31.40 -27.27
CA LEU A 224 -18.10 -31.52 -28.21
C LEU A 224 -16.77 -31.09 -27.56
N VAL A 225 -16.79 -30.54 -26.34
CA VAL A 225 -15.62 -29.96 -25.70
C VAL A 225 -14.96 -30.90 -24.70
N ASN A 226 -15.75 -31.77 -24.05
CA ASN A 226 -15.24 -32.73 -23.06
C ASN A 226 -14.31 -32.10 -22.02
N ARG A 227 -14.66 -30.93 -21.50
CA ARG A 227 -13.85 -30.12 -20.53
C ARG A 227 -12.50 -29.62 -21.03
N ALA A 228 -12.17 -29.80 -22.31
CA ALA A 228 -10.94 -29.29 -22.91
C ALA A 228 -11.11 -27.85 -23.43
N PHE A 229 -11.17 -26.87 -22.52
CA PHE A 229 -11.32 -25.46 -22.88
C PHE A 229 -10.02 -24.83 -23.40
N THR A 230 -9.36 -25.52 -24.33
CA THR A 230 -8.17 -25.06 -25.05
C THR A 230 -8.39 -25.26 -26.53
N ALA A 231 -7.86 -24.36 -27.33
CA ALA A 231 -7.88 -24.44 -28.78
C ALA A 231 -6.46 -24.22 -29.31
N ASP A 232 -6.17 -24.73 -30.49
CA ASP A 232 -4.88 -24.60 -31.19
C ASP A 232 -4.81 -23.32 -32.05
N ALA A 233 -5.96 -22.69 -32.29
CA ALA A 233 -6.09 -21.46 -33.07
C ALA A 233 -7.25 -20.60 -32.56
N PRO A 234 -7.22 -19.27 -32.81
CA PRO A 234 -8.37 -18.39 -32.62
C PRO A 234 -9.54 -18.83 -33.49
N GLY A 235 -10.78 -18.65 -33.00
CA GLY A 235 -12.00 -18.97 -33.75
C GLY A 235 -12.29 -20.48 -33.91
N ARG A 236 -11.67 -21.35 -33.09
CA ARG A 236 -11.98 -22.79 -33.06
C ARG A 236 -12.97 -23.17 -31.98
N LEU A 237 -12.90 -22.51 -30.84
CA LEU A 237 -13.79 -22.75 -29.72
C LEU A 237 -14.15 -21.44 -29.06
N HIS A 238 -15.42 -21.12 -29.03
CA HIS A 238 -16.01 -20.06 -28.24
C HIS A 238 -16.79 -20.62 -27.06
N VAL A 239 -16.68 -19.99 -25.90
CA VAL A 239 -17.41 -20.35 -24.69
C VAL A 239 -18.26 -19.18 -24.26
N ALA A 240 -19.56 -19.43 -24.06
CA ALA A 240 -20.55 -18.41 -23.74
C ALA A 240 -21.21 -18.67 -22.38
N ASP A 241 -21.51 -17.61 -21.66
CA ASP A 241 -22.26 -17.66 -20.42
C ASP A 241 -22.93 -16.32 -20.10
N ILE A 242 -23.98 -16.35 -19.27
CA ILE A 242 -24.71 -15.18 -18.80
C ILE A 242 -24.49 -15.00 -17.33
N THR A 243 -24.24 -13.78 -16.92
CA THR A 243 -24.22 -13.40 -15.52
C THR A 243 -25.20 -12.28 -15.24
N TYR A 244 -25.54 -12.05 -13.97
CA TYR A 244 -26.44 -10.98 -13.58
C TYR A 244 -25.76 -10.00 -12.61
N VAL A 245 -26.19 -8.76 -12.63
CA VAL A 245 -25.72 -7.65 -11.80
C VAL A 245 -26.94 -6.94 -11.19
N ARG A 246 -26.90 -6.73 -9.88
CA ARG A 246 -27.94 -5.98 -9.19
C ARG A 246 -27.67 -4.49 -9.35
N LEU A 247 -28.69 -3.75 -9.83
CA LEU A 247 -28.65 -2.30 -9.97
C LEU A 247 -29.02 -1.58 -8.65
N ALA A 248 -28.76 -0.29 -8.59
CA ALA A 248 -29.01 0.54 -7.41
C ALA A 248 -30.50 0.58 -7.00
N ASN A 249 -31.40 0.51 -7.96
CA ASN A 249 -32.86 0.43 -7.72
C ASN A 249 -33.34 -0.97 -7.28
N GLY A 250 -32.43 -1.94 -7.11
CA GLY A 250 -32.75 -3.31 -6.70
C GLY A 250 -33.12 -4.25 -7.84
N SER A 251 -33.35 -3.76 -9.07
CA SER A 251 -33.58 -4.62 -10.24
C SER A 251 -32.28 -5.31 -10.71
N PHE A 252 -32.41 -6.26 -11.64
CA PHE A 252 -31.28 -6.96 -12.22
C PHE A 252 -31.07 -6.54 -13.66
N ALA A 253 -29.81 -6.41 -14.05
CA ALA A 253 -29.33 -6.41 -15.42
C ALA A 253 -28.53 -7.69 -15.68
N TYR A 254 -28.51 -8.12 -16.92
CA TYR A 254 -27.89 -9.35 -17.36
C TYR A 254 -26.77 -9.03 -18.33
N VAL A 255 -25.69 -9.80 -18.27
CA VAL A 255 -24.52 -9.62 -19.11
C VAL A 255 -24.14 -10.96 -19.72
N ALA A 256 -24.09 -11.03 -21.05
CA ALA A 256 -23.60 -12.18 -21.77
C ALA A 256 -22.16 -11.92 -22.24
N PHE A 257 -21.31 -12.93 -22.13
CA PHE A 257 -19.97 -12.94 -22.72
C PHE A 257 -19.79 -14.12 -23.63
N VAL A 258 -19.08 -13.91 -24.73
CA VAL A 258 -18.55 -14.94 -25.61
C VAL A 258 -17.02 -14.80 -25.63
N THR A 259 -16.32 -15.86 -25.21
CA THR A 259 -14.87 -15.84 -25.03
C THR A 259 -14.21 -16.89 -25.93
N ASP A 260 -13.25 -16.45 -26.74
CA ASP A 260 -12.39 -17.34 -27.52
C ASP A 260 -11.46 -18.13 -26.57
N ALA A 261 -11.40 -19.45 -26.74
CA ALA A 261 -10.66 -20.33 -25.86
C ALA A 261 -9.14 -20.30 -26.09
N TYR A 262 -8.67 -19.91 -27.28
CA TYR A 262 -7.24 -19.81 -27.60
C TYR A 262 -6.60 -18.60 -26.88
N ALA A 263 -7.07 -17.42 -27.21
CA ALA A 263 -6.48 -16.17 -26.71
C ALA A 263 -7.12 -15.66 -25.41
N ARG A 264 -8.18 -16.32 -24.91
CA ARG A 264 -8.99 -15.82 -23.79
C ARG A 264 -9.62 -14.45 -24.05
N ARG A 265 -9.75 -14.08 -25.32
CA ARG A 265 -10.35 -12.83 -25.78
C ARG A 265 -11.85 -12.88 -25.63
N ILE A 266 -12.45 -11.83 -25.09
CA ILE A 266 -13.90 -11.62 -25.17
C ILE A 266 -14.19 -11.09 -26.57
N VAL A 267 -14.80 -11.93 -27.41
CA VAL A 267 -15.10 -11.66 -28.82
C VAL A 267 -16.53 -11.18 -29.06
N GLY A 268 -17.39 -11.38 -28.03
CA GLY A 268 -18.76 -10.86 -28.04
C GLY A 268 -19.25 -10.63 -26.63
N TRP A 269 -20.07 -9.62 -26.43
CA TRP A 269 -20.70 -9.30 -25.16
C TRP A 269 -21.96 -8.45 -25.36
N ALA A 270 -22.87 -8.51 -24.39
CA ALA A 270 -24.07 -7.67 -24.39
C ALA A 270 -24.53 -7.42 -22.95
N VAL A 271 -25.21 -6.30 -22.73
CA VAL A 271 -25.87 -5.97 -21.46
C VAL A 271 -27.33 -5.65 -21.73
N SER A 272 -28.25 -6.23 -20.95
CA SER A 272 -29.69 -5.99 -21.12
C SER A 272 -30.42 -6.05 -19.77
N ALA A 273 -31.57 -5.39 -19.70
CA ALA A 273 -32.52 -5.55 -18.58
C ALA A 273 -33.23 -6.92 -18.64
N SER A 274 -33.11 -7.66 -19.73
CA SER A 274 -33.83 -8.91 -19.99
C SER A 274 -32.87 -10.02 -20.39
N GLN A 275 -33.20 -11.26 -20.01
CA GLN A 275 -32.50 -12.47 -20.47
C GLN A 275 -33.00 -13.01 -21.82
N ARG A 276 -33.93 -12.33 -22.48
CA ARG A 276 -34.48 -12.80 -23.73
C ARG A 276 -33.40 -13.02 -24.77
N THR A 277 -33.48 -14.12 -25.50
CA THR A 277 -32.44 -14.53 -26.47
C THR A 277 -32.08 -13.44 -27.47
N ARG A 278 -33.08 -12.75 -28.03
CA ARG A 278 -32.87 -11.67 -28.99
C ARG A 278 -32.18 -10.43 -28.42
N GLU A 279 -32.40 -10.16 -27.13
CA GLU A 279 -31.95 -8.93 -26.48
C GLU A 279 -30.58 -9.06 -25.80
N LEU A 280 -30.09 -10.29 -25.59
CA LEU A 280 -28.87 -10.51 -24.81
C LEU A 280 -27.92 -11.51 -25.50
N PRO A 281 -28.09 -12.86 -25.43
CA PRO A 281 -27.07 -13.76 -25.95
C PRO A 281 -26.92 -13.73 -27.46
N LEU A 282 -27.98 -13.44 -28.21
CA LEU A 282 -27.89 -13.31 -29.67
C LEU A 282 -27.06 -12.09 -30.09
N VAL A 283 -27.17 -10.97 -29.39
CA VAL A 283 -26.32 -9.78 -29.62
C VAL A 283 -24.83 -10.09 -29.40
N ALA A 284 -24.54 -10.80 -28.30
CA ALA A 284 -23.17 -11.24 -28.01
C ALA A 284 -22.65 -12.24 -29.08
N LEU A 285 -23.51 -13.15 -29.53
CA LEU A 285 -23.18 -14.11 -30.61
C LEU A 285 -22.88 -13.38 -31.93
N ASP A 286 -23.70 -12.44 -32.34
CA ASP A 286 -23.51 -11.68 -33.57
C ASP A 286 -22.20 -10.90 -33.59
N GLN A 287 -21.80 -10.34 -32.45
CA GLN A 287 -20.48 -9.71 -32.31
C GLN A 287 -19.35 -10.73 -32.48
N SER A 288 -19.48 -11.92 -31.87
CA SER A 288 -18.47 -12.97 -31.95
C SER A 288 -18.33 -13.53 -33.37
N ILE A 289 -19.44 -13.69 -34.08
CA ILE A 289 -19.47 -14.07 -35.51
C ILE A 289 -18.76 -13.00 -36.33
N SER A 290 -19.13 -11.74 -36.16
CA SER A 290 -18.52 -10.63 -36.84
C SER A 290 -17.01 -10.50 -36.56
N TRP A 291 -16.60 -10.78 -35.35
CA TRP A 291 -15.17 -10.80 -34.99
C TRP A 291 -14.43 -11.90 -35.72
N THR A 292 -14.93 -13.15 -35.65
CA THR A 292 -14.31 -14.32 -36.29
C THR A 292 -14.25 -14.16 -37.81
N ALA A 293 -15.32 -13.72 -38.43
CA ALA A 293 -15.39 -13.52 -39.90
C ALA A 293 -14.39 -12.48 -40.43
N ARG A 294 -13.92 -11.54 -39.61
CA ARG A 294 -12.87 -10.59 -40.00
C ARG A 294 -11.47 -11.20 -40.07
N HIS A 295 -11.26 -12.30 -39.35
CA HIS A 295 -9.95 -12.91 -39.16
C HIS A 295 -9.83 -14.30 -39.79
N GLY A 296 -10.95 -14.88 -40.24
CA GLY A 296 -10.99 -16.22 -40.81
C GLY A 296 -12.42 -16.66 -41.12
N ASP A 297 -12.64 -17.97 -41.04
CA ASP A 297 -13.94 -18.60 -41.33
C ASP A 297 -14.62 -19.02 -40.01
N THR A 298 -15.93 -18.97 -39.97
CA THR A 298 -16.77 -19.47 -38.87
C THR A 298 -17.13 -20.95 -39.02
N GLN A 299 -16.84 -21.55 -40.19
CA GLN A 299 -17.16 -22.95 -40.45
C GLN A 299 -16.42 -23.87 -39.50
N GLY A 300 -17.20 -24.72 -38.80
CA GLY A 300 -16.64 -25.67 -37.83
C GLY A 300 -16.21 -25.10 -36.50
N LEU A 301 -16.41 -23.78 -36.28
CA LEU A 301 -16.25 -23.17 -34.95
C LEU A 301 -17.20 -23.84 -33.96
N ILE A 302 -16.69 -24.32 -32.85
CA ILE A 302 -17.50 -24.87 -31.76
C ILE A 302 -17.94 -23.73 -30.84
N HIS A 303 -19.25 -23.57 -30.67
CA HIS A 303 -19.83 -22.62 -29.73
C HIS A 303 -20.42 -23.38 -28.54
N HIS A 304 -19.72 -23.32 -27.42
CA HIS A 304 -20.08 -24.02 -26.20
C HIS A 304 -20.76 -23.11 -25.19
N SER A 305 -21.88 -23.55 -24.62
CA SER A 305 -22.62 -22.83 -23.57
C SER A 305 -23.15 -23.80 -22.51
N ASP A 306 -23.68 -23.24 -21.43
CA ASP A 306 -24.49 -24.04 -20.51
C ASP A 306 -25.85 -24.43 -21.14
N HIS A 307 -26.62 -25.25 -20.42
CA HIS A 307 -27.97 -25.67 -20.80
C HIS A 307 -29.05 -24.58 -20.59
N GLY A 308 -28.69 -23.32 -20.53
CA GLY A 308 -29.65 -22.22 -20.39
C GLY A 308 -30.67 -22.21 -21.52
N THR A 309 -31.95 -21.97 -21.17
CA THR A 309 -33.06 -21.92 -22.15
C THR A 309 -32.82 -20.93 -23.28
N GLN A 310 -32.03 -19.89 -23.03
CA GLN A 310 -31.66 -18.85 -23.96
C GLN A 310 -30.79 -19.43 -25.10
N TYR A 311 -29.84 -20.28 -24.78
CA TYR A 311 -28.88 -20.88 -25.71
C TYR A 311 -29.47 -22.03 -26.54
N ILE A 312 -30.44 -22.76 -25.98
CA ILE A 312 -31.12 -23.86 -26.69
C ILE A 312 -32.31 -23.38 -27.52
N SER A 313 -32.63 -22.09 -27.52
CA SER A 313 -33.75 -21.55 -28.31
C SER A 313 -33.52 -21.73 -29.80
N THR A 314 -34.60 -21.93 -30.54
CA THR A 314 -34.59 -22.14 -31.99
C THR A 314 -33.87 -21.00 -32.70
N ILE A 315 -34.13 -19.75 -32.33
CA ILE A 315 -33.50 -18.55 -32.93
C ILE A 315 -31.98 -18.60 -32.78
N TYR A 316 -31.49 -18.96 -31.60
CA TYR A 316 -30.04 -19.07 -31.35
C TYR A 316 -29.42 -20.21 -32.17
N GLY A 317 -30.08 -21.35 -32.19
CA GLY A 317 -29.65 -22.51 -33.01
C GLY A 317 -29.63 -22.19 -34.50
N THR A 318 -30.69 -21.55 -35.03
CA THR A 318 -30.73 -21.09 -36.43
C THR A 318 -29.56 -20.19 -36.75
N ARG A 319 -29.24 -19.21 -35.89
CA ARG A 319 -28.13 -18.29 -36.11
C ARG A 319 -26.76 -18.97 -36.13
N LEU A 320 -26.54 -19.96 -35.28
CA LEU A 320 -25.32 -20.80 -35.33
C LEU A 320 -25.22 -21.57 -36.65
N ASN A 321 -26.31 -22.19 -37.06
CA ASN A 321 -26.35 -22.99 -38.31
C ASN A 321 -26.14 -22.15 -39.56
N GLU A 322 -26.70 -20.92 -39.62
CA GLU A 322 -26.50 -19.98 -40.74
C GLU A 322 -25.01 -19.68 -40.99
N HIS A 323 -24.17 -19.76 -39.95
CA HIS A 323 -22.75 -19.51 -40.01
C HIS A 323 -21.87 -20.76 -39.92
N GLY A 324 -22.46 -21.97 -40.05
CA GLY A 324 -21.74 -23.23 -39.98
C GLY A 324 -21.08 -23.51 -38.62
N ILE A 325 -21.59 -22.87 -37.56
CA ILE A 325 -21.07 -22.99 -36.21
C ILE A 325 -21.70 -24.22 -35.52
N LEU A 326 -20.86 -25.05 -34.92
CA LEU A 326 -21.28 -26.24 -34.20
C LEU A 326 -21.71 -25.88 -32.77
N ALA A 327 -22.97 -26.17 -32.44
CA ALA A 327 -23.47 -25.93 -31.09
C ALA A 327 -23.05 -27.07 -30.16
N SER A 328 -22.47 -26.72 -29.01
CA SER A 328 -22.09 -27.65 -27.96
C SER A 328 -22.66 -27.21 -26.62
N THR A 329 -23.07 -28.15 -25.77
CA THR A 329 -23.55 -27.86 -24.43
C THR A 329 -22.94 -28.83 -23.43
N GLY A 330 -22.55 -28.38 -22.26
CA GLY A 330 -22.06 -29.22 -21.19
C GLY A 330 -23.15 -30.13 -20.61
N SER A 331 -22.76 -31.08 -19.78
CA SER A 331 -23.69 -31.97 -19.08
C SER A 331 -24.54 -31.20 -18.07
N VAL A 332 -25.76 -31.65 -17.82
CA VAL A 332 -26.69 -31.00 -16.90
C VAL A 332 -26.16 -31.11 -15.46
N GLY A 333 -25.89 -29.98 -14.85
CA GLY A 333 -25.58 -29.91 -13.40
C GLY A 333 -24.11 -29.99 -13.02
N ASP A 334 -23.18 -30.05 -13.97
CA ASP A 334 -21.74 -30.02 -13.68
C ASP A 334 -21.14 -28.68 -14.00
N SER A 335 -20.74 -27.96 -12.94
CA SER A 335 -20.11 -26.62 -13.06
C SER A 335 -18.72 -26.62 -13.72
N TYR A 336 -18.09 -27.81 -13.81
CA TYR A 336 -16.77 -27.92 -14.48
C TYR A 336 -16.88 -27.85 -16.00
N ASP A 337 -18.08 -28.09 -16.53
CA ASP A 337 -18.32 -28.10 -17.97
C ASP A 337 -18.37 -26.70 -18.60
N ASN A 338 -18.24 -25.63 -17.82
CA ASN A 338 -18.14 -24.24 -18.31
C ASN A 338 -17.06 -23.42 -17.56
N ALA A 339 -15.99 -24.07 -17.12
CA ALA A 339 -14.96 -23.48 -16.25
C ALA A 339 -14.31 -22.21 -16.82
N LEU A 340 -14.18 -22.08 -18.16
CA LEU A 340 -13.66 -20.88 -18.79
C LEU A 340 -14.60 -19.69 -18.62
N ALA A 341 -15.88 -19.86 -18.93
CA ALA A 341 -16.87 -18.82 -18.80
C ALA A 341 -17.08 -18.41 -17.33
N GLU A 342 -17.10 -19.37 -16.40
CA GLU A 342 -17.11 -19.07 -14.96
C GLU A 342 -15.90 -18.25 -14.54
N THR A 343 -14.73 -18.50 -15.15
CA THR A 343 -13.52 -17.71 -14.88
C THR A 343 -13.68 -16.27 -15.33
N VAL A 344 -14.28 -16.00 -16.49
CA VAL A 344 -14.56 -14.67 -17.01
C VAL A 344 -15.59 -13.96 -16.12
N ASN A 345 -16.71 -14.61 -15.82
CA ASN A 345 -17.76 -14.06 -14.97
C ASN A 345 -17.26 -13.77 -13.53
N GLY A 346 -16.44 -14.66 -12.98
CA GLY A 346 -15.83 -14.47 -11.66
C GLY A 346 -14.87 -13.28 -11.65
N ALA A 347 -14.08 -13.09 -12.72
CA ALA A 347 -13.21 -11.94 -12.89
C ALA A 347 -14.04 -10.66 -13.04
N TYR A 348 -15.05 -10.64 -13.90
CA TYR A 348 -15.95 -9.51 -14.10
C TYR A 348 -16.58 -9.05 -12.78
N LYS A 349 -17.15 -10.00 -12.03
CA LYS A 349 -17.75 -9.70 -10.72
C LYS A 349 -16.73 -9.16 -9.72
N SER A 350 -15.53 -9.72 -9.65
CA SER A 350 -14.52 -9.34 -8.66
C SER A 350 -13.73 -8.09 -9.05
N GLU A 351 -13.49 -7.86 -10.33
CA GLU A 351 -12.63 -6.80 -10.84
C GLU A 351 -13.40 -5.52 -11.19
N LEU A 352 -14.69 -5.63 -11.54
CA LEU A 352 -15.54 -4.49 -11.84
C LEU A 352 -16.67 -4.34 -10.82
N ILE A 353 -17.60 -5.31 -10.74
CA ILE A 353 -18.88 -5.12 -10.05
C ILE A 353 -18.72 -4.89 -8.54
N LYS A 354 -17.93 -5.73 -7.86
CA LYS A 354 -17.71 -5.60 -6.41
C LYS A 354 -16.86 -4.39 -6.01
N ARG A 355 -16.23 -3.72 -6.98
CA ARG A 355 -15.37 -2.55 -6.73
C ARG A 355 -16.06 -1.24 -6.99
N CYS A 356 -17.17 -1.25 -7.71
CA CYS A 356 -17.98 -0.08 -7.97
C CYS A 356 -19.17 -0.03 -7.01
N LYS A 357 -19.73 1.18 -6.81
CA LYS A 357 -21.08 1.31 -6.27
C LYS A 357 -22.05 0.66 -7.24
N PRO A 358 -23.22 0.18 -6.78
CA PRO A 358 -24.23 -0.34 -7.68
C PRO A 358 -24.53 0.67 -8.80
N PHE A 359 -24.67 0.19 -10.03
CA PHE A 359 -24.94 1.04 -11.19
C PHE A 359 -26.38 1.54 -11.17
N ASP A 360 -26.60 2.80 -11.55
CA ASP A 360 -27.92 3.42 -11.51
C ASP A 360 -28.81 2.99 -12.69
N SER A 361 -28.22 2.54 -13.79
CA SER A 361 -28.94 2.10 -14.98
C SER A 361 -28.21 1.00 -15.74
N VAL A 362 -28.93 0.35 -16.66
CA VAL A 362 -28.37 -0.63 -17.62
C VAL A 362 -27.31 0.02 -18.51
N GLN A 363 -27.55 1.25 -18.96
CA GLN A 363 -26.60 1.99 -19.80
C GLN A 363 -25.29 2.30 -19.05
N ALA A 364 -25.37 2.69 -17.78
CA ALA A 364 -24.18 2.92 -16.96
C ALA A 364 -23.37 1.62 -16.77
N LEU A 365 -24.05 0.49 -16.58
CA LEU A 365 -23.43 -0.83 -16.51
C LEU A 365 -22.80 -1.22 -17.84
N GLU A 366 -23.51 -0.99 -18.97
CA GLU A 366 -23.02 -1.27 -20.32
C GLU A 366 -21.74 -0.50 -20.63
N GLN A 367 -21.70 0.79 -20.34
CA GLN A 367 -20.49 1.62 -20.51
C GLN A 367 -19.32 1.11 -19.66
N ALA A 368 -19.57 0.74 -18.41
CA ALA A 368 -18.53 0.19 -17.53
C ALA A 368 -18.05 -1.19 -18.04
N THR A 369 -18.96 -2.02 -18.55
CA THR A 369 -18.65 -3.33 -19.14
C THR A 369 -17.81 -3.16 -20.40
N PHE A 370 -18.13 -2.23 -21.28
CA PHE A 370 -17.31 -1.89 -22.45
C PHE A 370 -15.87 -1.55 -22.06
N GLN A 371 -15.69 -0.67 -21.07
CA GLN A 371 -14.35 -0.29 -20.60
C GLN A 371 -13.59 -1.49 -20.01
N TRP A 372 -14.30 -2.36 -19.27
CA TRP A 372 -13.69 -3.54 -18.69
C TRP A 372 -13.32 -4.59 -19.75
N VAL A 373 -14.16 -4.82 -20.76
CA VAL A 373 -13.88 -5.72 -21.90
C VAL A 373 -12.71 -5.20 -22.71
N SER A 374 -12.67 -3.90 -22.99
CA SER A 374 -11.53 -3.28 -23.67
C SER A 374 -10.23 -3.52 -22.91
N TRP A 375 -10.22 -3.22 -21.61
CA TRP A 375 -9.08 -3.48 -20.74
C TRP A 375 -8.74 -4.98 -20.66
N TRP A 376 -9.72 -5.86 -20.53
CA TRP A 376 -9.54 -7.31 -20.50
C TRP A 376 -8.79 -7.79 -21.75
N ASN A 377 -9.16 -7.30 -22.92
CA ASN A 377 -8.61 -7.74 -24.18
C ASN A 377 -7.25 -7.11 -24.50
N GLN A 378 -7.03 -5.84 -24.14
CA GLN A 378 -5.87 -5.07 -24.58
C GLN A 378 -4.75 -4.93 -23.54
N GLU A 379 -5.11 -4.93 -22.26
CA GLU A 379 -4.16 -4.54 -21.21
C GLU A 379 -4.03 -5.54 -20.07
N ARG A 380 -5.10 -6.29 -19.78
CA ARG A 380 -5.12 -7.21 -18.65
C ARG A 380 -4.14 -8.37 -18.87
N LEU A 381 -3.26 -8.57 -17.89
CA LEU A 381 -2.33 -9.70 -17.91
C LEU A 381 -3.03 -10.99 -17.49
N HIS A 382 -2.85 -12.05 -18.26
CA HIS A 382 -3.43 -13.37 -18.02
C HIS A 382 -2.36 -14.39 -17.66
N GLU A 383 -2.49 -15.02 -16.49
CA GLU A 383 -1.49 -16.00 -16.01
C GLU A 383 -1.42 -17.21 -16.96
N HIS A 384 -2.57 -17.69 -17.43
CA HIS A 384 -2.64 -18.79 -18.40
C HIS A 384 -2.05 -18.49 -19.77
N LEU A 385 -1.89 -17.21 -20.10
CA LEU A 385 -1.24 -16.73 -21.32
C LEU A 385 0.23 -16.30 -21.07
N GLY A 386 0.85 -16.76 -19.98
CA GLY A 386 2.20 -16.35 -19.62
C GLY A 386 2.34 -14.84 -19.33
N TYR A 387 1.31 -14.25 -18.73
CA TYR A 387 1.20 -12.81 -18.44
C TYR A 387 1.19 -11.91 -19.70
N GLN A 388 0.69 -12.45 -20.81
CA GLN A 388 0.35 -11.69 -22.00
C GLN A 388 -1.11 -11.26 -21.99
N THR A 389 -1.45 -10.29 -22.83
CA THR A 389 -2.84 -9.91 -23.08
C THR A 389 -3.46 -10.79 -24.15
N PRO A 390 -4.78 -10.95 -24.20
CA PRO A 390 -5.48 -11.64 -25.29
C PRO A 390 -5.10 -11.11 -26.67
N ALA A 391 -5.02 -9.79 -26.82
CA ALA A 391 -4.65 -9.14 -28.09
C ALA A 391 -3.23 -9.50 -28.55
N GLU A 392 -2.26 -9.59 -27.62
CA GLU A 392 -0.88 -9.97 -27.96
C GLU A 392 -0.78 -11.42 -28.43
N VAL A 393 -1.49 -12.33 -27.75
CA VAL A 393 -1.50 -13.75 -28.12
C VAL A 393 -2.13 -13.95 -29.50
N GLU A 394 -3.26 -13.30 -29.74
CA GLU A 394 -3.97 -13.36 -31.02
C GLU A 394 -3.13 -12.74 -32.16
N ALA A 395 -2.55 -11.55 -31.94
CA ALA A 395 -1.68 -10.91 -32.92
C ALA A 395 -0.46 -11.77 -33.28
N ARG A 396 0.14 -12.44 -32.30
CA ARG A 396 1.26 -13.35 -32.54
C ARG A 396 0.85 -14.54 -33.40
N TYR A 397 -0.32 -15.09 -33.15
CA TYR A 397 -0.83 -16.19 -33.97
C TYR A 397 -0.95 -15.77 -35.44
N TYR A 398 -1.64 -14.68 -35.74
CA TYR A 398 -1.81 -14.21 -37.12
C TYR A 398 -0.50 -13.80 -37.78
N GLN A 399 0.43 -13.19 -37.06
CA GLN A 399 1.79 -12.88 -37.57
C GLN A 399 2.54 -14.16 -37.98
N SER A 400 2.44 -15.24 -37.20
CA SER A 400 3.10 -16.51 -37.52
C SER A 400 2.52 -17.18 -38.78
N GLN A 401 1.27 -16.90 -39.13
CA GLN A 401 0.64 -17.43 -40.33
C GLN A 401 1.05 -16.64 -41.62
N VAL A 402 1.45 -15.37 -41.47
CA VAL A 402 1.83 -14.49 -42.59
C VAL A 402 3.31 -14.67 -42.98
N THR A 403 4.16 -15.13 -42.04
CA THR A 403 5.58 -15.37 -42.34
C THR A 403 5.76 -16.77 -42.94
N PRO A 404 6.04 -16.93 -44.25
CA PRO A 404 6.34 -18.25 -44.78
C PRO A 404 7.60 -18.75 -44.12
N VAL A 405 7.59 -19.98 -43.65
CA VAL A 405 8.76 -20.72 -43.22
C VAL A 405 9.69 -20.84 -44.41
N THR A 406 10.65 -19.93 -44.54
CA THR A 406 11.79 -20.12 -45.45
C THR A 406 12.62 -21.24 -44.83
N GLN A 407 12.49 -22.43 -45.41
CA GLN A 407 13.39 -23.58 -45.17
C GLN A 407 14.79 -23.29 -45.67
#